data_2dcf43a40cc257fc87c87681c5f1f751
#
_entry.id   2dcf43a40cc257fc87c87681c5f1f751
#
_cell.length_a   1.000
_cell.length_b   1.000
_cell.length_c   1.000
_cell.angle_alpha   90.00
_cell.angle_beta   90.00
_cell.angle_gamma   90.00
#
_symmetry.space_group_name_H-M   'P 1'
#
loop_
_entity.id
_entity.type
_entity.pdbx_description
1 polymer ?
#
loop_
_entity_poly.entity_id
_entity_poly.type
_entity_poly.pdbx_seq_one_letter_code
_entity_poly.pdbx_strand_id
1 'polypeptide(L)'
;MFIFTIVFSLKSLYMISDIDLIDKISKIIHFKESKSYYARKFGVSEQRIIDVWPQVLKLTKSPVERHSKILLIDIETSPLIAYVFQKSVWKAKVEHDKVITDWFILTWAAKWLGDKNIFTDKLTREEARSGNDKRIIESICEMLDEADVVIGHNSIDFDVPNILTRCVAHRLPPPLPWKNIDTKRVAKSQFGFTHNSLDALGDFLNVGRKIETDFNLWKRCLMGDEDALEEMRAYNENDIVLLENIYLVLRP
;
A
#
# COMPACT_ATOMS: atom_id res chain seq x y z
N MET A 1 -4.75 36.10 -35.80
CA MET A 1 -4.62 36.61 -34.43
C MET A 1 -5.21 35.53 -33.53
N PHE A 2 -4.35 34.57 -33.10
CA PHE A 2 -4.77 33.42 -32.26
C PHE A 2 -4.58 33.79 -30.80
N ILE A 3 -5.67 33.82 -30.07
CA ILE A 3 -5.67 34.03 -28.61
C ILE A 3 -5.41 32.66 -27.99
N PHE A 4 -4.20 32.45 -27.44
CA PHE A 4 -3.90 31.33 -26.56
C PHE A 4 -4.51 31.61 -25.19
N THR A 5 -5.63 30.98 -24.89
CA THR A 5 -6.16 30.96 -23.53
C THR A 5 -5.38 29.91 -22.73
N ILE A 6 -4.47 30.38 -21.90
CA ILE A 6 -3.75 29.53 -20.94
C ILE A 6 -4.74 29.19 -19.84
N VAL A 7 -5.21 27.93 -19.85
CA VAL A 7 -5.95 27.35 -18.72
C VAL A 7 -4.92 27.03 -17.62
N PHE A 8 -4.68 27.99 -16.73
CA PHE A 8 -4.03 27.70 -15.46
C PHE A 8 -4.99 26.87 -14.61
N SER A 9 -4.70 25.58 -14.49
CA SER A 9 -5.36 24.66 -13.57
C SER A 9 -5.25 25.21 -12.14
N LEU A 10 -6.40 25.35 -11.47
CA LEU A 10 -6.56 25.78 -10.08
C LEU A 10 -6.00 24.74 -9.07
N LYS A 11 -4.75 24.35 -9.19
CA LYS A 11 -4.00 23.54 -8.21
C LYS A 11 -3.14 24.38 -7.28
N SER A 12 -3.43 25.66 -7.12
CA SER A 12 -2.60 26.61 -6.38
C SER A 12 -3.37 27.32 -5.26
N LEU A 13 -3.92 26.60 -4.27
CA LEU A 13 -4.48 27.31 -3.10
C LEU A 13 -4.32 26.63 -1.75
N TYR A 14 -3.50 25.57 -1.65
CA TYR A 14 -2.99 25.13 -0.36
C TYR A 14 -1.47 24.94 -0.45
N MET A 15 -0.74 26.04 -0.43
CA MET A 15 0.69 25.96 -0.19
C MET A 15 0.88 25.45 1.25
N ILE A 16 1.47 24.26 1.38
CA ILE A 16 1.87 23.72 2.69
C ILE A 16 2.67 24.80 3.44
N SER A 17 2.34 25.08 4.71
CA SER A 17 3.10 26.02 5.54
C SER A 17 4.50 25.46 5.82
N ASP A 18 5.47 26.33 6.17
CA ASP A 18 6.81 25.86 6.53
C ASP A 18 6.78 25.04 7.83
N ILE A 19 5.86 25.36 8.75
CA ILE A 19 5.65 24.61 9.99
C ILE A 19 5.18 23.18 9.66
N ASP A 20 4.17 23.03 8.82
CA ASP A 20 3.66 21.71 8.39
C ASP A 20 4.70 20.94 7.58
N LEU A 21 5.47 21.64 6.73
CA LEU A 21 6.54 21.04 5.95
C LEU A 21 7.66 20.52 6.86
N ILE A 22 8.08 21.29 7.85
CA ILE A 22 9.07 20.90 8.85
C ILE A 22 8.58 19.70 9.65
N ASP A 23 7.33 19.71 10.12
CA ASP A 23 6.72 18.61 10.86
C ASP A 23 6.68 17.32 10.03
N LYS A 24 6.15 17.42 8.80
CA LYS A 24 6.07 16.27 7.87
C LYS A 24 7.45 15.70 7.53
N ILE A 25 8.43 16.54 7.22
CA ILE A 25 9.79 16.06 6.93
C ILE A 25 10.42 15.45 8.19
N SER A 26 10.25 16.05 9.36
CA SER A 26 10.84 15.55 10.62
C SER A 26 10.33 14.15 10.99
N LYS A 27 9.11 13.83 10.63
CA LYS A 27 8.50 12.50 10.84
C LYS A 27 9.07 11.44 9.93
N ILE A 28 9.55 11.80 8.74
CA ILE A 28 9.98 10.87 7.69
C ILE A 28 11.48 10.92 7.37
N ILE A 29 12.28 11.76 8.04
CA ILE A 29 13.71 11.98 7.76
C ILE A 29 14.63 10.82 8.22
N HIS A 30 14.07 9.65 8.46
CA HIS A 30 14.85 8.48 8.93
C HIS A 30 15.86 7.97 7.92
N PHE A 31 15.65 8.28 6.65
CA PHE A 31 16.49 7.86 5.54
C PHE A 31 17.26 9.06 5.01
N LYS A 32 18.49 8.82 4.59
CA LYS A 32 19.37 9.84 3.99
C LYS A 32 18.93 10.19 2.56
N GLU A 33 17.65 10.52 2.39
CA GLU A 33 17.13 10.95 1.11
C GLU A 33 17.63 12.35 0.75
N SER A 34 17.69 12.63 -0.56
CA SER A 34 18.14 13.93 -1.04
C SER A 34 17.07 15.00 -0.79
N LYS A 35 17.49 16.26 -0.64
CA LYS A 35 16.56 17.40 -0.55
C LYS A 35 15.65 17.48 -1.76
N SER A 36 16.14 17.12 -2.94
CA SER A 36 15.36 17.03 -4.18
C SER A 36 14.24 15.98 -4.09
N TYR A 37 14.43 14.90 -3.34
CA TYR A 37 13.36 13.94 -3.07
C TYR A 37 12.21 14.59 -2.31
N TYR A 38 12.50 15.24 -1.17
CA TYR A 38 11.49 15.91 -0.35
C TYR A 38 10.79 17.05 -1.12
N ALA A 39 11.53 17.78 -1.95
CA ALA A 39 10.97 18.83 -2.80
C ALA A 39 9.89 18.26 -3.75
N ARG A 40 10.17 17.16 -4.42
CA ARG A 40 9.22 16.47 -5.30
C ARG A 40 8.04 15.91 -4.53
N LYS A 41 8.30 15.25 -3.39
CA LYS A 41 7.27 14.62 -2.55
C LYS A 41 6.24 15.63 -2.05
N PHE A 42 6.69 16.80 -1.59
CA PHE A 42 5.80 17.81 -1.04
C PHE A 42 5.38 18.90 -2.06
N GLY A 43 5.80 18.77 -3.33
CA GLY A 43 5.43 19.73 -4.38
C GLY A 43 5.97 21.14 -4.14
N VAL A 44 7.13 21.27 -3.49
CA VAL A 44 7.79 22.53 -3.19
C VAL A 44 9.15 22.66 -3.91
N SER A 45 9.73 23.87 -3.94
CA SER A 45 11.08 24.05 -4.49
C SER A 45 12.14 23.41 -3.60
N GLU A 46 13.24 22.94 -4.18
CA GLU A 46 14.38 22.40 -3.42
C GLU A 46 14.98 23.48 -2.50
N GLN A 47 15.00 24.73 -2.93
CA GLN A 47 15.45 25.84 -2.10
C GLN A 47 14.62 25.95 -0.82
N ARG A 48 13.30 25.80 -0.89
CA ARG A 48 12.43 25.82 0.28
C ARG A 48 12.73 24.68 1.25
N ILE A 49 13.07 23.50 0.74
CA ILE A 49 13.54 22.39 1.59
C ILE A 49 14.87 22.76 2.26
N ILE A 50 15.80 23.38 1.53
CA ILE A 50 17.09 23.84 2.09
C ILE A 50 16.86 24.83 3.23
N ASP A 51 15.96 25.76 3.06
CA ASP A 51 15.67 26.84 4.04
C ASP A 51 15.08 26.29 5.36
N VAL A 52 14.19 25.28 5.28
CA VAL A 52 13.58 24.66 6.47
C VAL A 52 14.47 23.56 7.09
N TRP A 53 15.48 23.05 6.38
CA TRP A 53 16.30 21.91 6.78
C TRP A 53 16.98 22.04 8.15
N PRO A 54 17.53 23.20 8.55
CA PRO A 54 18.11 23.37 9.87
C PRO A 54 17.11 23.14 11.01
N GLN A 55 15.85 23.53 10.80
CA GLN A 55 14.77 23.33 11.79
C GLN A 55 14.34 21.87 11.85
N VAL A 56 14.25 21.20 10.71
CA VAL A 56 14.02 19.76 10.62
C VAL A 56 15.09 19.00 11.40
N LEU A 57 16.36 19.28 11.15
CA LEU A 57 17.48 18.65 11.86
C LEU A 57 17.46 18.94 13.39
N LYS A 58 17.00 20.10 13.79
CA LYS A 58 16.86 20.44 15.21
C LYS A 58 15.80 19.58 15.89
N LEU A 59 14.66 19.37 15.24
CA LEU A 59 13.59 18.51 15.76
C LEU A 59 14.00 17.03 15.80
N THR A 60 14.82 16.58 14.83
CA THR A 60 15.26 15.19 14.74
C THR A 60 16.45 14.86 15.65
N LYS A 61 17.18 15.87 16.15
CA LYS A 61 18.32 15.68 17.08
C LYS A 61 17.93 15.51 18.54
N SER A 62 16.66 15.66 18.88
CA SER A 62 16.19 15.33 20.23
C SER A 62 16.31 13.80 20.43
N PRO A 63 16.97 13.31 21.49
CA PRO A 63 17.02 11.87 21.79
C PRO A 63 15.67 11.45 22.39
N VAL A 64 14.63 11.49 21.59
CA VAL A 64 13.42 10.74 21.90
C VAL A 64 13.78 9.29 21.55
N GLU A 65 13.68 8.39 22.51
CA GLU A 65 13.70 6.94 22.21
C GLU A 65 12.62 6.66 21.17
N ARG A 66 13.05 6.57 19.91
CA ARG A 66 12.14 6.30 18.81
C ARG A 66 11.92 4.81 18.75
N HIS A 67 10.80 4.37 19.26
CA HIS A 67 10.33 3.04 18.93
C HIS A 67 10.08 2.96 17.42
N SER A 68 10.64 1.95 16.76
CA SER A 68 10.41 1.72 15.34
C SER A 68 8.92 1.61 15.06
N LYS A 69 8.42 2.39 14.10
CA LYS A 69 7.04 2.29 13.62
C LYS A 69 6.91 1.07 12.73
N ILE A 70 6.19 0.08 13.18
CA ILE A 70 5.99 -1.20 12.49
C ILE A 70 4.57 -1.23 11.95
N LEU A 71 4.43 -1.29 10.63
CA LEU A 71 3.15 -1.33 9.92
C LEU A 71 2.90 -2.73 9.36
N LEU A 72 1.76 -3.32 9.67
CA LEU A 72 1.26 -4.50 8.96
C LEU A 72 0.44 -4.01 7.77
N ILE A 73 0.59 -4.67 6.61
CA ILE A 73 -0.17 -4.35 5.39
C ILE A 73 -0.67 -5.61 4.71
N ASP A 74 -1.81 -5.47 4.03
CA ASP A 74 -2.36 -6.44 3.10
C ASP A 74 -3.19 -5.70 2.04
N ILE A 75 -3.18 -6.18 0.79
CA ILE A 75 -3.94 -5.60 -0.32
C ILE A 75 -4.74 -6.67 -1.05
N GLU A 76 -5.87 -6.27 -1.62
CA GLU A 76 -6.61 -7.08 -2.56
C GLU A 76 -6.64 -6.45 -3.95
N THR A 77 -6.36 -7.25 -4.96
CA THR A 77 -6.30 -6.78 -6.35
C THR A 77 -7.46 -7.32 -7.17
N SER A 78 -7.83 -6.57 -8.20
CA SER A 78 -8.73 -7.08 -9.24
C SER A 78 -8.05 -8.18 -10.05
N PRO A 79 -8.81 -9.13 -10.62
CA PRO A 79 -8.28 -10.02 -11.63
C PRO A 79 -7.96 -9.24 -12.92
N LEU A 80 -6.99 -9.76 -13.67
CA LEU A 80 -6.73 -9.39 -15.06
C LEU A 80 -7.88 -9.89 -15.94
N ILE A 81 -8.33 -9.07 -16.91
CA ILE A 81 -9.30 -9.47 -17.93
C ILE A 81 -8.57 -9.59 -19.28
N ALA A 82 -8.65 -10.76 -19.90
CA ALA A 82 -7.97 -11.02 -21.16
C ALA A 82 -8.74 -12.02 -22.05
N TYR A 83 -8.49 -11.93 -23.37
CA TYR A 83 -8.95 -12.96 -24.31
C TYR A 83 -8.08 -14.20 -24.22
N VAL A 84 -8.71 -15.36 -24.12
CA VAL A 84 -8.04 -16.67 -24.15
C VAL A 84 -8.73 -17.59 -25.14
N PHE A 85 -7.96 -18.31 -25.96
CA PHE A 85 -8.49 -19.28 -26.93
C PHE A 85 -8.65 -20.69 -26.35
N GLN A 86 -8.09 -20.95 -25.17
CA GLN A 86 -8.09 -22.27 -24.54
C GLN A 86 -8.98 -22.29 -23.30
N LYS A 87 -9.71 -23.38 -23.09
CA LYS A 87 -10.54 -23.58 -21.89
C LYS A 87 -9.71 -23.83 -20.62
N SER A 88 -8.53 -24.42 -20.77
CA SER A 88 -7.59 -24.65 -19.66
C SER A 88 -6.43 -23.68 -19.77
N VAL A 89 -6.32 -22.78 -18.80
CA VAL A 89 -5.28 -21.73 -18.72
C VAL A 89 -4.30 -21.98 -17.56
N TRP A 90 -4.20 -23.21 -17.09
CA TRP A 90 -3.26 -23.58 -16.04
C TRP A 90 -1.83 -23.21 -16.45
N LYS A 91 -1.22 -22.27 -15.73
CA LYS A 91 0.11 -21.68 -16.02
C LYS A 91 0.22 -21.02 -17.41
N ALA A 92 -0.88 -20.67 -18.07
CA ALA A 92 -0.82 -19.94 -19.32
C ALA A 92 -0.31 -18.51 -19.07
N LYS A 93 0.73 -18.13 -19.79
CA LYS A 93 1.17 -16.75 -19.86
C LYS A 93 0.22 -16.00 -20.79
N VAL A 94 -0.46 -14.97 -20.28
CA VAL A 94 -1.26 -14.08 -21.10
C VAL A 94 -0.31 -13.11 -21.82
N GLU A 95 -0.39 -13.06 -23.16
CA GLU A 95 0.36 -12.10 -23.96
C GLU A 95 -0.24 -10.69 -23.83
N HIS A 96 0.60 -9.68 -23.88
CA HIS A 96 0.20 -8.30 -23.61
C HIS A 96 -0.94 -7.80 -24.53
N ASP A 97 -0.92 -8.18 -25.80
CA ASP A 97 -1.93 -7.82 -26.81
C ASP A 97 -3.31 -8.46 -26.59
N LYS A 98 -3.39 -9.45 -25.70
CA LYS A 98 -4.64 -10.14 -25.31
C LYS A 98 -5.27 -9.56 -24.05
N VAL A 99 -4.56 -8.68 -23.34
CA VAL A 99 -5.08 -8.03 -22.13
C VAL A 99 -6.11 -6.97 -22.51
N ILE A 100 -7.31 -7.08 -21.94
CA ILE A 100 -8.41 -6.11 -22.11
C ILE A 100 -8.31 -5.06 -21.00
N THR A 101 -8.18 -5.51 -19.76
CA THR A 101 -8.07 -4.66 -18.58
C THR A 101 -6.99 -5.24 -17.68
N ASP A 102 -6.00 -4.43 -17.37
CA ASP A 102 -4.96 -4.81 -16.43
C ASP A 102 -5.50 -4.75 -14.99
N TRP A 103 -4.83 -5.42 -14.08
CA TRP A 103 -5.20 -5.43 -12.67
C TRP A 103 -4.98 -4.08 -12.00
N PHE A 104 -5.73 -3.82 -10.95
CA PHE A 104 -5.63 -2.65 -10.08
C PHE A 104 -5.97 -3.04 -8.64
N ILE A 105 -5.64 -2.21 -7.66
CA ILE A 105 -5.93 -2.49 -6.26
C ILE A 105 -7.39 -2.15 -5.96
N LEU A 106 -8.12 -3.08 -5.32
CA LEU A 106 -9.53 -2.92 -4.92
C LEU A 106 -9.65 -2.29 -3.53
N THR A 107 -8.81 -2.75 -2.62
CA THR A 107 -8.77 -2.31 -1.22
C THR A 107 -7.40 -2.59 -0.62
N TRP A 108 -7.07 -1.88 0.42
CA TRP A 108 -5.95 -2.18 1.29
C TRP A 108 -6.39 -2.09 2.75
N ALA A 109 -5.73 -2.85 3.60
CA ALA A 109 -5.82 -2.74 5.04
C ALA A 109 -4.42 -2.63 5.65
N ALA A 110 -4.29 -1.84 6.71
CA ALA A 110 -3.05 -1.63 7.42
C ALA A 110 -3.29 -1.44 8.92
N LYS A 111 -2.30 -1.81 9.73
CA LYS A 111 -2.39 -1.71 11.18
C LYS A 111 -1.01 -1.45 11.78
N TRP A 112 -0.90 -0.47 12.65
CA TRP A 112 0.31 -0.31 13.45
C TRP A 112 0.40 -1.45 14.46
N LEU A 113 1.56 -2.09 14.57
CA LEU A 113 1.77 -3.22 15.47
C LEU A 113 1.43 -2.82 16.92
N GLY A 114 0.47 -3.55 17.52
CA GLY A 114 -0.02 -3.30 18.86
C GLY A 114 -1.08 -2.19 18.99
N ASP A 115 -1.42 -1.47 17.91
CA ASP A 115 -2.58 -0.56 17.91
C ASP A 115 -3.88 -1.38 17.83
N LYS A 116 -4.97 -0.80 18.31
CA LYS A 116 -6.32 -1.39 18.19
C LYS A 116 -6.99 -1.03 16.87
N ASN A 117 -6.58 0.08 16.25
CA ASN A 117 -7.19 0.61 15.04
C ASN A 117 -6.64 -0.11 13.80
N ILE A 118 -7.55 -0.48 12.91
CA ILE A 118 -7.23 -0.91 11.55
C ILE A 118 -7.55 0.26 10.63
N PHE A 119 -6.61 0.61 9.79
CA PHE A 119 -6.76 1.60 8.73
C PHE A 119 -7.04 0.87 7.43
N THR A 120 -7.99 1.35 6.66
CA THR A 120 -8.38 0.71 5.41
C THR A 120 -8.96 1.73 4.46
N ASP A 121 -8.82 1.46 3.17
CA ASP A 121 -9.49 2.21 2.10
C ASP A 121 -9.90 1.24 1.00
N LYS A 122 -10.99 1.54 0.31
CA LYS A 122 -11.53 0.75 -0.79
C LYS A 122 -11.93 1.66 -1.94
N LEU A 123 -12.04 1.10 -3.12
CA LEU A 123 -12.57 1.82 -4.27
C LEU A 123 -14.03 2.21 -4.07
N THR A 124 -14.39 3.35 -4.62
CA THR A 124 -15.79 3.69 -4.89
C THR A 124 -16.30 2.89 -6.10
N ARG A 125 -17.62 2.90 -6.32
CA ARG A 125 -18.24 2.29 -7.50
C ARG A 125 -17.62 2.77 -8.81
N GLU A 126 -17.42 4.07 -8.94
CA GLU A 126 -16.90 4.72 -10.15
C GLU A 126 -15.43 4.35 -10.37
N GLU A 127 -14.63 4.36 -9.29
CA GLU A 127 -13.21 3.98 -9.32
C GLU A 127 -13.06 2.50 -9.73
N ALA A 128 -13.87 1.59 -9.16
CA ALA A 128 -13.84 0.18 -9.49
C ALA A 128 -14.20 -0.08 -10.97
N ARG A 129 -15.23 0.58 -11.48
CA ARG A 129 -15.66 0.46 -12.90
C ARG A 129 -14.64 1.03 -13.88
N SER A 130 -13.92 2.07 -13.48
CA SER A 130 -12.88 2.70 -14.31
C SER A 130 -11.50 2.10 -14.13
N GLY A 131 -11.30 1.24 -13.13
CA GLY A 131 -9.98 0.70 -12.76
C GLY A 131 -9.01 1.77 -12.23
N ASN A 132 -9.55 2.86 -11.68
CA ASN A 132 -8.75 3.98 -11.19
C ASN A 132 -8.56 3.89 -9.67
N ASP A 133 -7.47 3.29 -9.24
CA ASP A 133 -7.11 3.10 -7.84
C ASP A 133 -6.20 4.21 -7.29
N LYS A 134 -6.02 5.32 -8.02
CA LYS A 134 -5.05 6.37 -7.64
C LYS A 134 -5.24 6.88 -6.22
N ARG A 135 -6.47 7.17 -5.80
CA ARG A 135 -6.78 7.74 -4.47
C ARG A 135 -6.36 6.79 -3.34
N ILE A 136 -6.68 5.50 -3.48
CA ILE A 136 -6.32 4.51 -2.44
C ILE A 136 -4.83 4.20 -2.45
N ILE A 137 -4.13 4.37 -3.59
CA ILE A 137 -2.66 4.28 -3.64
C ILE A 137 -2.02 5.46 -2.94
N GLU A 138 -2.54 6.68 -3.13
CA GLU A 138 -2.06 7.87 -2.40
C GLU A 138 -2.21 7.66 -0.88
N SER A 139 -3.36 7.15 -0.42
CA SER A 139 -3.62 6.95 1.01
C SER A 139 -2.74 5.87 1.65
N ILE A 140 -2.49 4.72 0.98
CA ILE A 140 -1.58 3.70 1.53
C ILE A 140 -0.11 4.19 1.52
N CYS A 141 0.29 4.97 0.52
CA CYS A 141 1.64 5.54 0.47
C CYS A 141 1.91 6.51 1.63
N GLU A 142 0.90 7.26 2.09
CA GLU A 142 1.03 8.10 3.27
C GLU A 142 1.36 7.29 4.53
N MET A 143 0.74 6.12 4.70
CA MET A 143 1.05 5.23 5.83
C MET A 143 2.43 4.58 5.69
N LEU A 144 2.79 4.14 4.48
CA LEU A 144 4.10 3.55 4.20
C LEU A 144 5.24 4.54 4.43
N ASP A 145 5.04 5.83 4.17
CA ASP A 145 6.01 6.88 4.43
C ASP A 145 6.33 7.07 5.92
N GLU A 146 5.44 6.64 6.79
CA GLU A 146 5.63 6.72 8.23
C GLU A 146 6.27 5.45 8.82
N ALA A 147 6.33 4.36 8.05
CA ALA A 147 6.77 3.06 8.53
C ALA A 147 8.28 2.91 8.47
N ASP A 148 8.92 2.46 9.56
CA ASP A 148 10.31 2.01 9.57
C ASP A 148 10.42 0.53 9.14
N VAL A 149 9.40 -0.26 9.47
CA VAL A 149 9.29 -1.69 9.14
C VAL A 149 7.88 -1.97 8.62
N VAL A 150 7.81 -2.70 7.53
CA VAL A 150 6.54 -3.19 6.97
C VAL A 150 6.50 -4.72 7.09
N ILE A 151 5.42 -5.23 7.65
CA ILE A 151 5.15 -6.66 7.80
C ILE A 151 4.01 -7.04 6.86
N GLY A 152 4.18 -8.11 6.10
CA GLY A 152 3.11 -8.70 5.30
C GLY A 152 3.27 -10.21 5.16
N HIS A 153 2.33 -10.84 4.49
CA HIS A 153 2.38 -12.28 4.19
C HIS A 153 2.50 -12.50 2.69
N ASN A 154 3.66 -12.88 2.20
CA ASN A 154 4.02 -12.86 0.78
C ASN A 154 4.19 -11.45 0.20
N SER A 155 4.34 -10.46 1.05
CA SER A 155 4.32 -9.04 0.68
C SER A 155 5.51 -8.63 -0.19
N ILE A 156 6.66 -9.28 -0.05
CA ILE A 156 7.83 -9.02 -0.90
C ILE A 156 7.58 -9.42 -2.36
N ASP A 157 6.77 -10.46 -2.58
CA ASP A 157 6.48 -10.96 -3.93
C ASP A 157 5.13 -10.45 -4.47
N PHE A 158 4.25 -9.89 -3.63
CA PHE A 158 2.90 -9.47 -4.03
C PHE A 158 2.57 -8.02 -3.63
N ASP A 159 2.33 -7.72 -2.36
CA ASP A 159 1.79 -6.42 -1.95
C ASP A 159 2.70 -5.26 -2.32
N VAL A 160 3.96 -5.33 -1.94
CA VAL A 160 4.94 -4.25 -2.15
C VAL A 160 5.17 -3.97 -3.64
N PRO A 161 5.48 -4.96 -4.49
CA PRO A 161 5.66 -4.69 -5.93
C PRO A 161 4.37 -4.19 -6.59
N ASN A 162 3.20 -4.64 -6.15
CA ASN A 162 1.93 -4.19 -6.70
C ASN A 162 1.65 -2.72 -6.33
N ILE A 163 1.82 -2.31 -5.08
CA ILE A 163 1.70 -0.90 -4.68
C ILE A 163 2.68 -0.02 -5.48
N LEU A 164 3.96 -0.42 -5.56
CA LEU A 164 4.97 0.34 -6.30
C LEU A 164 4.66 0.43 -7.80
N THR A 165 4.12 -0.65 -8.39
CA THR A 165 3.69 -0.64 -9.80
C THR A 165 2.56 0.36 -10.01
N ARG A 166 1.58 0.43 -9.11
CA ARG A 166 0.49 1.39 -9.20
C ARG A 166 0.96 2.83 -8.97
N CYS A 167 1.93 3.04 -8.06
CA CYS A 167 2.57 4.37 -7.93
C CYS A 167 3.17 4.83 -9.27
N VAL A 168 3.91 3.96 -9.96
CA VAL A 168 4.51 4.28 -11.28
C VAL A 168 3.41 4.55 -12.32
N ALA A 169 2.38 3.71 -12.37
CA ALA A 169 1.26 3.85 -13.31
C ALA A 169 0.55 5.22 -13.16
N HIS A 170 0.40 5.68 -11.93
CA HIS A 170 -0.22 6.98 -11.61
C HIS A 170 0.76 8.16 -11.55
N ARG A 171 2.05 7.92 -11.82
CA ARG A 171 3.13 8.93 -11.71
C ARG A 171 3.20 9.56 -10.32
N LEU A 172 2.92 8.78 -9.31
CA LEU A 172 3.08 9.17 -7.92
C LEU A 172 4.54 8.99 -7.49
N PRO A 173 5.05 9.82 -6.57
CA PRO A 173 6.35 9.56 -5.97
C PRO A 173 6.28 8.23 -5.19
N PRO A 174 7.32 7.39 -5.27
CA PRO A 174 7.37 6.18 -4.46
C PRO A 174 7.42 6.55 -2.98
N PRO A 175 6.84 5.73 -2.10
CA PRO A 175 6.98 5.91 -0.66
C PRO A 175 8.45 5.78 -0.23
N LEU A 176 8.75 6.25 0.98
CA LEU A 176 10.07 6.15 1.58
C LEU A 176 10.49 4.68 1.77
N PRO A 177 11.77 4.34 1.68
CA PRO A 177 12.23 2.99 1.90
C PRO A 177 12.05 2.57 3.37
N TRP A 178 11.66 1.32 3.57
CA TRP A 178 11.47 0.65 4.85
C TRP A 178 12.15 -0.71 4.88
N LYS A 179 12.19 -1.36 6.05
CA LYS A 179 12.58 -2.76 6.16
C LYS A 179 11.37 -3.67 5.97
N ASN A 180 11.48 -4.70 5.14
CA ASN A 180 10.42 -5.68 4.96
C ASN A 180 10.60 -6.91 5.87
N ILE A 181 9.50 -7.35 6.49
CA ILE A 181 9.36 -8.65 7.13
C ILE A 181 8.23 -9.39 6.42
N ASP A 182 8.55 -10.50 5.76
CA ASP A 182 7.58 -11.36 5.09
C ASP A 182 7.37 -12.63 5.90
N THR A 183 6.22 -12.75 6.57
CA THR A 183 5.89 -13.87 7.45
C THR A 183 5.86 -15.21 6.72
N LYS A 184 5.50 -15.24 5.42
CA LYS A 184 5.56 -16.45 4.59
C LYS A 184 6.99 -16.91 4.34
N ARG A 185 7.91 -15.97 4.08
CA ARG A 185 9.35 -16.27 3.91
C ARG A 185 9.96 -16.75 5.22
N VAL A 186 9.61 -16.11 6.36
CA VAL A 186 10.03 -16.55 7.69
C VAL A 186 9.51 -17.97 7.96
N ALA A 187 8.22 -18.23 7.74
CA ALA A 187 7.62 -19.55 7.93
C ALA A 187 8.36 -20.63 7.12
N LYS A 188 8.64 -20.37 5.84
CA LYS A 188 9.35 -21.31 4.96
C LYS A 188 10.81 -21.53 5.32
N SER A 189 11.51 -20.51 5.83
CA SER A 189 12.95 -20.58 6.06
C SER A 189 13.33 -21.05 7.44
N GLN A 190 12.49 -20.81 8.44
CA GLN A 190 12.81 -21.08 9.85
C GLN A 190 12.02 -22.27 10.42
N PHE A 191 10.93 -22.68 9.79
CA PHE A 191 10.01 -23.70 10.31
C PHE A 191 9.69 -24.75 9.24
N GLY A 192 9.23 -25.91 9.70
CA GLY A 192 8.83 -27.05 8.84
C GLY A 192 7.31 -27.19 8.66
N PHE A 193 6.57 -26.10 8.51
CA PHE A 193 5.12 -26.17 8.27
C PHE A 193 4.81 -26.86 6.95
N THR A 194 3.78 -27.71 6.94
CA THR A 194 3.31 -28.40 5.73
C THR A 194 2.79 -27.40 4.67
N HIS A 195 2.10 -26.35 5.14
CA HIS A 195 1.57 -25.28 4.29
C HIS A 195 1.92 -23.91 4.91
N ASN A 196 2.24 -22.94 4.04
CA ASN A 196 2.68 -21.61 4.43
C ASN A 196 1.75 -20.51 3.89
N SER A 197 0.47 -20.80 3.62
CA SER A 197 -0.54 -19.76 3.38
C SER A 197 -0.97 -19.13 4.70
N LEU A 198 -1.47 -17.90 4.65
CA LEU A 198 -1.94 -17.17 5.84
C LEU A 198 -2.97 -17.99 6.61
N ASP A 199 -3.97 -18.55 5.91
CA ASP A 199 -5.03 -19.39 6.49
C ASP A 199 -4.45 -20.65 7.14
N ALA A 200 -3.56 -21.38 6.45
CA ALA A 200 -3.00 -22.63 6.98
C ALA A 200 -2.12 -22.39 8.21
N LEU A 201 -1.37 -21.28 8.25
CA LEU A 201 -0.60 -20.90 9.44
C LEU A 201 -1.52 -20.50 10.59
N GLY A 202 -2.58 -19.74 10.32
CA GLY A 202 -3.56 -19.34 11.31
C GLY A 202 -4.24 -20.53 11.97
N ASP A 203 -4.65 -21.51 11.15
CA ASP A 203 -5.24 -22.77 11.61
C ASP A 203 -4.26 -23.59 12.45
N PHE A 204 -3.06 -23.85 11.91
CA PHE A 204 -2.03 -24.65 12.59
C PHE A 204 -1.61 -24.05 13.94
N LEU A 205 -1.48 -22.72 13.99
CA LEU A 205 -1.09 -21.99 15.20
C LEU A 205 -2.28 -21.72 16.13
N ASN A 206 -3.51 -22.06 15.70
CA ASN A 206 -4.77 -21.83 16.43
C ASN A 206 -4.96 -20.35 16.83
N VAL A 207 -4.68 -19.43 15.88
CA VAL A 207 -4.76 -17.98 16.09
C VAL A 207 -5.79 -17.29 15.20
N GLY A 208 -6.56 -18.05 14.41
CA GLY A 208 -7.64 -17.56 13.55
C GLY A 208 -7.64 -18.20 12.17
N ARG A 209 -8.61 -17.81 11.36
CA ARG A 209 -8.82 -18.27 9.98
C ARG A 209 -9.19 -17.10 9.07
N LYS A 210 -8.94 -17.23 7.77
CA LYS A 210 -9.48 -16.33 6.76
C LYS A 210 -11.01 -16.46 6.70
N ILE A 211 -11.68 -15.38 6.33
CA ILE A 211 -13.10 -15.42 5.95
C ILE A 211 -13.21 -16.22 4.64
N GLU A 212 -14.14 -17.18 4.59
CA GLU A 212 -14.41 -17.90 3.36
C GLU A 212 -15.03 -16.97 2.32
N THR A 213 -14.53 -17.05 1.10
CA THR A 213 -15.05 -16.28 -0.03
C THR A 213 -14.91 -17.06 -1.33
N ASP A 214 -15.62 -16.65 -2.36
CA ASP A 214 -15.51 -17.20 -3.71
C ASP A 214 -15.12 -16.14 -4.75
N PHE A 215 -14.78 -16.59 -5.95
CA PHE A 215 -14.35 -15.69 -7.02
C PHE A 215 -15.46 -14.73 -7.49
N ASN A 216 -16.73 -14.97 -7.11
CA ASN A 216 -17.84 -14.10 -7.45
C ASN A 216 -17.73 -12.74 -6.74
N LEU A 217 -17.13 -12.68 -5.56
CA LEU A 217 -16.85 -11.43 -4.86
C LEU A 217 -16.01 -10.48 -5.73
N TRP A 218 -14.91 -10.97 -6.31
CA TRP A 218 -14.07 -10.17 -7.22
C TRP A 218 -14.82 -9.69 -8.45
N LYS A 219 -15.67 -10.53 -9.05
CA LYS A 219 -16.50 -10.12 -10.20
C LYS A 219 -17.46 -9.00 -9.84
N ARG A 220 -18.10 -9.08 -8.68
CA ARG A 220 -19.01 -8.05 -8.20
C ARG A 220 -18.28 -6.74 -7.91
N CYS A 221 -17.09 -6.80 -7.31
CA CYS A 221 -16.24 -5.63 -7.10
C CYS A 221 -15.91 -4.92 -8.42
N LEU A 222 -15.53 -5.66 -9.47
CA LEU A 222 -15.26 -5.11 -10.80
C LEU A 222 -16.48 -4.42 -11.43
N MET A 223 -17.70 -4.86 -11.11
CA MET A 223 -18.94 -4.21 -11.55
C MET A 223 -19.29 -2.96 -10.73
N GLY A 224 -18.50 -2.65 -9.71
CA GLY A 224 -18.75 -1.53 -8.80
C GLY A 224 -19.94 -1.78 -7.88
N ASP A 225 -20.17 -3.03 -7.48
CA ASP A 225 -21.14 -3.39 -6.45
C ASP A 225 -20.60 -2.92 -5.09
N GLU A 226 -21.31 -1.97 -4.47
CA GLU A 226 -20.87 -1.32 -3.23
C GLU A 226 -20.85 -2.29 -2.04
N ASP A 227 -21.81 -3.21 -1.99
CA ASP A 227 -21.87 -4.24 -0.95
C ASP A 227 -20.68 -5.22 -1.09
N ALA A 228 -20.33 -5.57 -2.34
CA ALA A 228 -19.17 -6.41 -2.59
C ALA A 228 -17.83 -5.70 -2.27
N LEU A 229 -17.72 -4.41 -2.55
CA LEU A 229 -16.54 -3.63 -2.17
C LEU A 229 -16.41 -3.51 -0.64
N GLU A 230 -17.53 -3.43 0.07
CA GLU A 230 -17.54 -3.45 1.54
C GLU A 230 -17.21 -4.83 2.10
N GLU A 231 -17.73 -5.90 1.49
CA GLU A 231 -17.39 -7.29 1.83
C GLU A 231 -15.89 -7.56 1.61
N MET A 232 -15.32 -7.07 0.51
CA MET A 232 -13.88 -7.17 0.21
C MET A 232 -13.04 -6.40 1.24
N ARG A 233 -13.49 -5.21 1.67
CA ARG A 233 -12.82 -4.45 2.72
C ARG A 233 -12.80 -5.23 4.05
N ALA A 234 -13.94 -5.79 4.46
CA ALA A 234 -14.02 -6.59 5.69
C ALA A 234 -13.17 -7.86 5.62
N TYR A 235 -13.10 -8.50 4.44
CA TYR A 235 -12.21 -9.63 4.18
C TYR A 235 -10.73 -9.23 4.38
N ASN A 236 -10.32 -8.12 3.79
CA ASN A 236 -8.94 -7.60 3.89
C ASN A 236 -8.57 -7.19 5.35
N GLU A 237 -9.52 -6.61 6.10
CA GLU A 237 -9.32 -6.31 7.54
C GLU A 237 -9.10 -7.57 8.38
N ASN A 238 -9.83 -8.64 8.11
CA ASN A 238 -9.64 -9.92 8.80
C ASN A 238 -8.23 -10.49 8.55
N ASP A 239 -7.72 -10.35 7.34
CA ASP A 239 -6.39 -10.82 6.98
C ASP A 239 -5.29 -10.06 7.75
N ILE A 240 -5.45 -8.77 8.00
CA ILE A 240 -4.54 -7.97 8.84
C ILE A 240 -4.55 -8.46 10.30
N VAL A 241 -5.72 -8.77 10.86
CA VAL A 241 -5.80 -9.31 12.23
C VAL A 241 -5.11 -10.66 12.31
N LEU A 242 -5.37 -11.53 11.34
CA LEU A 242 -4.73 -12.84 11.27
C LEU A 242 -3.22 -12.75 11.07
N LEU A 243 -2.76 -11.82 10.22
CA LEU A 243 -1.34 -11.53 10.00
C LEU A 243 -0.64 -11.10 11.29
N GLU A 244 -1.24 -10.18 12.07
CA GLU A 244 -0.67 -9.75 13.35
C GLU A 244 -0.55 -10.91 14.32
N ASN A 245 -1.61 -11.72 14.47
CA ASN A 245 -1.62 -12.88 15.36
C ASN A 245 -0.51 -13.88 14.98
N ILE A 246 -0.36 -14.21 13.70
CA ILE A 246 0.70 -15.09 13.20
C ILE A 246 2.08 -14.48 13.47
N TYR A 247 2.27 -13.19 13.15
CA TYR A 247 3.54 -12.51 13.40
C TYR A 247 3.93 -12.55 14.88
N LEU A 248 3.00 -12.31 15.79
CA LEU A 248 3.25 -12.32 17.24
C LEU A 248 3.70 -13.70 17.75
N VAL A 249 3.28 -14.78 17.09
CA VAL A 249 3.72 -16.15 17.42
C VAL A 249 5.08 -16.48 16.77
N LEU A 250 5.31 -16.05 15.52
CA LEU A 250 6.52 -16.39 14.77
C LEU A 250 7.73 -15.53 15.11
N ARG A 251 7.53 -14.36 15.71
CA ARG A 251 8.64 -13.48 16.13
C ARG A 251 9.42 -14.11 17.28
N PRO A 252 10.75 -13.89 17.36
CA PRO A 252 11.58 -14.34 18.47
C PRO A 252 11.24 -13.62 19.78
#